data_f0aea0500818e3dc64335601d6773800
#
_entry.id   f0aea0500818e3dc64335601d6773800
#
_cell.length_a   1.000
_cell.length_b   1.000
_cell.length_c   1.000
_cell.angle_alpha   90.00
_cell.angle_beta   90.00
_cell.angle_gamma   90.00
#
_symmetry.space_group_name_H-M   'P 1'
#
loop_
_entity.id
_entity.type
_entity.pdbx_description
1 polymer ?
#
loop_
_entity_poly.entity_id
_entity_poly.type
_entity_poly.pdbx_seq_one_letter_code
_entity_poly.pdbx_strand_id
1 'polypeptide(L)'
;HARGSALIFIDVDLQDPPELIAAMVDYWQRGYDVVNMQRNLRIGDSWFKRMSARAYYWVMQRLVEKVDMPADVSDFRLIGPAPLAALRALDERSRILKGMIGWVGFRTIELPYNRTVRHAGSTKWNAAGLFNLAIESIVSFSRKPLRIFSLISFGLFVSSICYMLASLVAGSFDIHHLIVGMASFMCVGVAMVGEYLGVTLAEVKRRPLYFLKHSNKADPVSLHPSMASIEGKKC
;
A
#
# COMPACT_ATOMS: atom_id res chain seq x y z
N HIS A 1 3.50 -8.17 -19.57
CA HIS A 1 3.92 -9.20 -20.55
C HIS A 1 2.90 -10.33 -20.72
N ALA A 2 1.90 -10.48 -19.83
CA ALA A 2 0.81 -11.43 -19.99
C ALA A 2 -0.08 -11.06 -21.19
N ARG A 3 -0.49 -12.05 -22.00
CA ARG A 3 -1.31 -11.87 -23.22
C ARG A 3 -2.68 -12.57 -23.13
N GLY A 4 -3.02 -13.20 -21.99
CA GLY A 4 -4.31 -13.85 -21.78
C GLY A 4 -5.46 -12.87 -21.72
N SER A 5 -6.71 -13.40 -21.88
CA SER A 5 -7.94 -12.62 -21.73
C SER A 5 -8.19 -12.18 -20.29
N ALA A 6 -7.63 -12.87 -19.31
CA ALA A 6 -7.61 -12.50 -17.90
C ALA A 6 -6.26 -12.84 -17.28
N LEU A 7 -5.93 -12.22 -16.14
CA LEU A 7 -4.69 -12.44 -15.41
C LEU A 7 -5.02 -13.01 -14.03
N ILE A 8 -4.36 -14.11 -13.67
CA ILE A 8 -4.49 -14.71 -12.34
C ILE A 8 -3.16 -14.59 -11.62
N PHE A 9 -3.21 -14.02 -10.41
CA PHE A 9 -2.08 -13.98 -9.48
C PHE A 9 -2.24 -15.14 -8.48
N ILE A 10 -1.21 -15.92 -8.30
CA ILE A 10 -1.16 -17.02 -7.33
C ILE A 10 0.24 -17.13 -6.74
N ASP A 11 0.33 -17.39 -5.44
CA ASP A 11 1.58 -17.62 -4.75
C ASP A 11 2.17 -19.01 -5.09
N VAL A 12 3.49 -19.08 -5.27
CA VAL A 12 4.18 -20.31 -5.68
C VAL A 12 4.32 -21.35 -4.54
N ASP A 13 3.98 -20.97 -3.31
CA ASP A 13 4.14 -21.83 -2.12
C ASP A 13 3.01 -22.88 -1.94
N LEU A 14 2.10 -22.96 -2.92
CA LEU A 14 0.96 -23.91 -2.97
C LEU A 14 0.02 -23.82 -1.77
N GLN A 15 0.02 -22.71 -1.04
CA GLN A 15 -0.97 -22.46 0.00
C GLN A 15 -2.34 -22.06 -0.55
N ASP A 16 -2.35 -21.52 -1.77
CA ASP A 16 -3.56 -21.13 -2.49
C ASP A 16 -3.91 -22.24 -3.50
N PRO A 17 -5.05 -22.95 -3.35
CA PRO A 17 -5.39 -24.11 -4.16
C PRO A 17 -5.64 -23.74 -5.63
N PRO A 18 -4.87 -24.28 -6.60
CA PRO A 18 -5.07 -23.97 -8.03
C PRO A 18 -6.43 -24.41 -8.57
N GLU A 19 -7.08 -25.37 -7.92
CA GLU A 19 -8.40 -25.91 -8.29
C GLU A 19 -9.48 -24.81 -8.27
N LEU A 20 -9.28 -23.77 -7.45
CA LEU A 20 -10.20 -22.63 -7.35
C LEU A 20 -10.16 -21.73 -8.59
N ILE A 21 -9.17 -21.86 -9.46
CA ILE A 21 -9.07 -21.10 -10.71
C ILE A 21 -10.31 -21.29 -11.58
N ALA A 22 -10.84 -22.50 -11.65
CA ALA A 22 -12.06 -22.79 -12.43
C ALA A 22 -13.26 -21.96 -11.92
N ALA A 23 -13.44 -21.90 -10.61
CA ALA A 23 -14.49 -21.09 -9.99
C ALA A 23 -14.28 -19.58 -10.26
N MET A 24 -13.03 -19.09 -10.18
CA MET A 24 -12.74 -17.70 -10.48
C MET A 24 -13.09 -17.34 -11.93
N VAL A 25 -12.79 -18.22 -12.88
CA VAL A 25 -13.12 -18.05 -14.30
C VAL A 25 -14.63 -18.02 -14.52
N ASP A 26 -15.40 -18.89 -13.84
CA ASP A 26 -16.86 -18.89 -13.91
C ASP A 26 -17.47 -17.56 -13.45
N TYR A 27 -17.03 -17.03 -12.31
CA TYR A 27 -17.49 -15.71 -11.85
C TYR A 27 -17.09 -14.58 -12.78
N TRP A 28 -15.88 -14.60 -13.36
CA TRP A 28 -15.48 -13.65 -14.37
C TRP A 28 -16.38 -13.71 -15.61
N GLN A 29 -16.73 -14.91 -16.09
CA GLN A 29 -17.67 -15.08 -17.21
C GLN A 29 -19.08 -14.59 -16.89
N ARG A 30 -19.48 -14.56 -15.62
CA ARG A 30 -20.74 -13.95 -15.14
C ARG A 30 -20.68 -12.42 -15.06
N GLY A 31 -19.61 -11.79 -15.52
CA GLY A 31 -19.46 -10.34 -15.64
C GLY A 31 -18.86 -9.65 -14.41
N TYR A 32 -18.14 -10.36 -13.54
CA TYR A 32 -17.30 -9.74 -12.54
C TYR A 32 -15.93 -9.41 -13.14
N ASP A 33 -15.46 -8.18 -12.96
CA ASP A 33 -14.20 -7.71 -13.51
C ASP A 33 -13.00 -8.20 -12.70
N VAL A 34 -13.17 -8.31 -11.38
CA VAL A 34 -12.17 -8.78 -10.43
C VAL A 34 -12.77 -9.85 -9.52
N VAL A 35 -12.08 -10.98 -9.40
CA VAL A 35 -12.45 -12.05 -8.47
C VAL A 35 -11.34 -12.21 -7.45
N ASN A 36 -11.60 -11.78 -6.22
CA ASN A 36 -10.68 -11.90 -5.11
C ASN A 36 -10.93 -13.15 -4.30
N MET A 37 -9.87 -13.83 -3.89
CA MET A 37 -9.98 -14.93 -2.94
C MET A 37 -9.81 -14.41 -1.51
N GLN A 38 -10.81 -14.65 -0.66
CA GLN A 38 -10.84 -14.21 0.74
C GLN A 38 -10.59 -15.40 1.68
N ARG A 39 -9.66 -15.25 2.61
CA ARG A 39 -9.33 -16.29 3.58
C ARG A 39 -10.38 -16.37 4.68
N ASN A 40 -11.04 -17.54 4.83
CA ASN A 40 -12.08 -17.74 5.82
C ASN A 40 -11.58 -17.66 7.27
N LEU A 41 -10.42 -18.28 7.55
CA LEU A 41 -9.86 -18.34 8.90
C LEU A 41 -8.33 -18.37 8.84
N ARG A 42 -7.71 -17.62 9.72
CA ARG A 42 -6.27 -17.71 9.99
C ARG A 42 -6.03 -18.80 11.05
N ILE A 43 -6.20 -20.08 10.64
CA ILE A 43 -5.92 -21.21 11.52
C ILE A 43 -4.42 -21.21 11.83
N GLY A 44 -4.05 -21.17 13.12
CA GLY A 44 -2.66 -21.17 13.59
C GLY A 44 -2.03 -19.80 13.82
N ASP A 45 -2.72 -18.69 13.54
CA ASP A 45 -2.21 -17.37 13.91
C ASP A 45 -2.36 -17.10 15.41
N SER A 46 -1.28 -16.61 16.05
CA SER A 46 -1.31 -16.19 17.44
C SER A 46 -2.29 -15.04 17.65
N TRP A 47 -2.83 -14.92 18.88
CA TRP A 47 -3.71 -13.81 19.26
C TRP A 47 -3.11 -12.43 18.91
N PHE A 48 -1.81 -12.26 19.13
CA PHE A 48 -1.09 -11.02 18.86
C PHE A 48 -1.10 -10.66 17.36
N LYS A 49 -0.88 -11.66 16.47
CA LYS A 49 -0.95 -11.45 15.02
C LYS A 49 -2.35 -11.06 14.55
N ARG A 50 -3.39 -11.67 15.13
CA ARG A 50 -4.78 -11.32 14.81
C ARG A 50 -5.12 -9.89 15.25
N MET A 51 -4.67 -9.50 16.44
CA MET A 51 -4.89 -8.16 16.97
C MET A 51 -4.15 -7.10 16.13
N SER A 52 -2.88 -7.32 15.81
CA SER A 52 -2.10 -6.40 14.96
C SER A 52 -2.68 -6.25 13.56
N ALA A 53 -3.17 -7.34 12.96
CA ALA A 53 -3.84 -7.28 11.67
C ALA A 53 -5.16 -6.48 11.74
N ARG A 54 -5.98 -6.69 12.78
CA ARG A 54 -7.21 -5.90 13.00
C ARG A 54 -6.90 -4.42 13.18
N ALA A 55 -5.88 -4.09 13.97
CA ALA A 55 -5.44 -2.72 14.18
C ALA A 55 -4.98 -2.09 12.84
N TYR A 56 -4.18 -2.81 12.05
CA TYR A 56 -3.76 -2.37 10.73
C TYR A 56 -4.94 -2.06 9.81
N TYR A 57 -5.89 -2.98 9.64
CA TYR A 57 -7.06 -2.75 8.78
C TYR A 57 -7.95 -1.64 9.30
N TRP A 58 -8.11 -1.52 10.63
CA TRP A 58 -8.87 -0.42 11.24
C TRP A 58 -8.22 0.94 10.95
N VAL A 59 -6.89 1.05 11.09
CA VAL A 59 -6.13 2.26 10.75
C VAL A 59 -6.25 2.57 9.26
N MET A 60 -6.07 1.56 8.39
CA MET A 60 -6.18 1.74 6.95
C MET A 60 -7.57 2.22 6.52
N GLN A 61 -8.66 1.61 7.02
CA GLN A 61 -10.02 2.04 6.71
C GLN A 61 -10.34 3.47 7.18
N ARG A 62 -9.71 3.92 8.29
CA ARG A 62 -9.88 5.28 8.80
C ARG A 62 -9.05 6.31 8.05
N LEU A 63 -7.82 5.97 7.71
CA LEU A 63 -6.85 6.89 7.13
C LEU A 63 -6.91 6.91 5.60
N VAL A 64 -7.11 5.78 4.94
CA VAL A 64 -7.15 5.72 3.47
C VAL A 64 -8.48 6.25 2.96
N GLU A 65 -8.41 7.18 2.02
CA GLU A 65 -9.58 7.80 1.39
C GLU A 65 -9.93 7.07 0.08
N LYS A 66 -11.21 6.75 -0.11
CA LYS A 66 -11.76 6.23 -1.38
C LYS A 66 -11.20 4.88 -1.87
N VAL A 67 -10.57 4.10 -1.02
CA VAL A 67 -10.06 2.78 -1.39
C VAL A 67 -10.77 1.74 -0.55
N ASP A 68 -11.59 0.92 -1.20
CA ASP A 68 -12.17 -0.25 -0.56
C ASP A 68 -11.10 -1.34 -0.49
N MET A 69 -10.55 -1.54 0.71
CA MET A 69 -9.60 -2.61 1.00
C MET A 69 -10.27 -3.65 1.90
N PRO A 70 -10.94 -4.65 1.31
CA PRO A 70 -11.55 -5.68 2.12
C PRO A 70 -10.51 -6.43 2.93
N ALA A 71 -10.87 -6.72 4.19
CA ALA A 71 -10.01 -7.45 5.11
C ALA A 71 -9.83 -8.91 4.64
N ASP A 72 -8.66 -9.48 4.93
CA ASP A 72 -8.34 -10.89 4.69
C ASP A 72 -8.37 -11.37 3.23
N VAL A 73 -8.49 -10.45 2.25
CA VAL A 73 -8.31 -10.77 0.84
C VAL A 73 -6.85 -11.17 0.59
N SER A 74 -6.65 -12.31 -0.07
CA SER A 74 -5.31 -12.79 -0.45
C SER A 74 -4.81 -12.10 -1.72
N ASP A 75 -3.55 -12.35 -2.10
CA ASP A 75 -3.03 -11.95 -3.40
C ASP A 75 -3.46 -12.90 -4.52
N PHE A 76 -4.09 -14.03 -4.17
CA PHE A 76 -4.74 -14.94 -5.10
C PHE A 76 -6.01 -14.29 -5.66
N ARG A 77 -5.95 -13.88 -6.92
CA ARG A 77 -7.05 -13.16 -7.58
C ARG A 77 -7.01 -13.29 -9.09
N LEU A 78 -8.18 -13.14 -9.72
CA LEU A 78 -8.33 -12.98 -11.16
C LEU A 78 -8.65 -11.52 -11.48
N ILE A 79 -8.01 -10.97 -12.50
CA ILE A 79 -8.22 -9.61 -13.00
C ILE A 79 -8.56 -9.70 -14.48
N GLY A 80 -9.72 -9.18 -14.86
CA GLY A 80 -10.19 -9.08 -16.23
C GLY A 80 -9.43 -8.03 -17.06
N PRO A 81 -9.72 -7.91 -18.36
CA PRO A 81 -8.97 -7.04 -19.27
C PRO A 81 -9.15 -5.55 -18.96
N ALA A 82 -10.33 -5.11 -18.57
CA ALA A 82 -10.61 -3.70 -18.30
C ALA A 82 -9.85 -3.17 -17.06
N PRO A 83 -9.96 -3.80 -15.86
CA PRO A 83 -9.17 -3.39 -14.72
C PRO A 83 -7.65 -3.58 -14.96
N LEU A 84 -7.23 -4.59 -15.72
CA LEU A 84 -5.83 -4.77 -16.06
C LEU A 84 -5.30 -3.62 -16.92
N ALA A 85 -6.09 -3.12 -17.88
CA ALA A 85 -5.73 -1.96 -18.69
C ALA A 85 -5.64 -0.68 -17.82
N ALA A 86 -6.60 -0.47 -16.91
CA ALA A 86 -6.57 0.63 -15.95
C ALA A 86 -5.33 0.57 -15.04
N LEU A 87 -5.01 -0.60 -14.48
CA LEU A 87 -3.83 -0.80 -13.65
C LEU A 87 -2.50 -0.57 -14.40
N ARG A 88 -2.46 -0.88 -15.70
CA ARG A 88 -1.30 -0.60 -16.56
C ARG A 88 -1.11 0.89 -16.82
N ALA A 89 -2.20 1.65 -16.84
CA ALA A 89 -2.17 3.11 -17.00
C ALA A 89 -1.70 3.85 -15.74
N LEU A 90 -1.73 3.19 -14.57
CA LEU A 90 -1.20 3.74 -13.32
C LEU A 90 0.33 3.57 -13.33
N ASP A 91 1.05 4.68 -13.40
CA ASP A 91 2.53 4.72 -13.48
C ASP A 91 3.18 4.82 -12.09
N GLU A 92 2.49 4.33 -11.04
CA GLU A 92 2.95 4.37 -9.67
C GLU A 92 4.10 3.39 -9.41
N ARG A 93 5.07 3.81 -8.57
CA ARG A 93 6.21 2.99 -8.16
C ARG A 93 5.92 2.16 -6.93
N SER A 94 5.23 2.74 -5.97
CA SER A 94 4.74 2.03 -4.80
C SER A 94 3.45 1.28 -5.15
N ARG A 95 3.61 0.05 -5.66
CA ARG A 95 2.49 -0.76 -6.18
C ARG A 95 1.91 -1.66 -5.11
N ILE A 96 1.04 -1.13 -4.28
CA ILE A 96 0.22 -1.94 -3.39
C ILE A 96 -1.03 -2.38 -4.15
N LEU A 97 -0.94 -3.53 -4.82
CA LEU A 97 -1.95 -4.02 -5.77
C LEU A 97 -3.36 -4.03 -5.20
N LYS A 98 -3.54 -4.41 -3.93
CA LYS A 98 -4.85 -4.38 -3.25
C LYS A 98 -5.47 -2.99 -3.23
N GLY A 99 -4.66 -1.98 -2.91
CA GLY A 99 -5.08 -0.59 -2.90
C GLY A 99 -5.40 -0.07 -4.30
N MET A 100 -4.57 -0.37 -5.28
CA MET A 100 -4.78 0.04 -6.67
C MET A 100 -6.07 -0.56 -7.25
N ILE A 101 -6.36 -1.82 -6.99
CA ILE A 101 -7.59 -2.49 -7.45
C ILE A 101 -8.82 -1.84 -6.81
N GLY A 102 -8.80 -1.59 -5.50
CA GLY A 102 -9.88 -0.89 -4.80
C GLY A 102 -10.06 0.55 -5.33
N TRP A 103 -8.97 1.22 -5.71
CA TRP A 103 -9.01 2.58 -6.22
C TRP A 103 -9.64 2.69 -7.62
N VAL A 104 -9.36 1.73 -8.52
CA VAL A 104 -9.93 1.74 -9.88
C VAL A 104 -11.43 1.40 -9.91
N GLY A 105 -11.98 0.75 -8.86
CA GLY A 105 -13.40 0.66 -8.60
C GLY A 105 -14.22 -0.19 -9.57
N PHE A 106 -13.67 -1.27 -10.12
CA PHE A 106 -14.37 -2.23 -10.98
C PHE A 106 -15.27 -3.18 -10.19
N ARG A 107 -16.20 -3.86 -10.90
CA ARG A 107 -17.11 -4.83 -10.29
C ARG A 107 -16.34 -6.03 -9.73
N THR A 108 -16.26 -6.07 -8.41
CA THR A 108 -15.46 -7.07 -7.66
C THR A 108 -16.36 -8.04 -6.92
N ILE A 109 -15.93 -9.30 -6.80
CA ILE A 109 -16.51 -10.30 -5.91
C ILE A 109 -15.42 -10.94 -5.05
N GLU A 110 -15.78 -11.32 -3.83
CA GLU A 110 -14.92 -12.01 -2.88
C GLU A 110 -15.40 -13.45 -2.70
N LEU A 111 -14.54 -14.40 -2.99
CA LEU A 111 -14.84 -15.82 -2.82
C LEU A 111 -14.09 -16.35 -1.60
N PRO A 112 -14.83 -16.84 -0.59
CA PRO A 112 -14.21 -17.39 0.59
C PRO A 112 -13.52 -18.72 0.30
N TYR A 113 -12.30 -18.91 0.84
CA TYR A 113 -11.58 -20.18 0.74
C TYR A 113 -10.75 -20.47 1.99
N ASN A 114 -10.41 -21.74 2.17
CA ASN A 114 -9.52 -22.18 3.23
C ASN A 114 -8.11 -22.34 2.68
N ARG A 115 -7.16 -21.60 3.26
CA ARG A 115 -5.77 -21.70 2.90
C ARG A 115 -5.18 -23.02 3.40
N THR A 116 -4.43 -23.72 2.55
CA THR A 116 -3.72 -24.95 2.95
C THR A 116 -2.45 -24.65 3.74
N VAL A 117 -1.91 -25.66 4.42
CA VAL A 117 -0.61 -25.54 5.08
C VAL A 117 0.47 -25.36 4.03
N ARG A 118 1.46 -24.50 4.31
CA ARG A 118 2.59 -24.27 3.41
C ARG A 118 3.33 -25.59 3.13
N HIS A 119 3.50 -25.90 1.86
CA HIS A 119 4.19 -27.12 1.44
C HIS A 119 5.69 -27.07 1.74
N ALA A 120 6.34 -25.91 1.59
CA ALA A 120 7.78 -25.72 1.86
C ALA A 120 8.10 -24.25 2.19
N GLY A 121 9.20 -24.04 2.93
CA GLY A 121 9.74 -22.72 3.28
C GLY A 121 9.20 -22.16 4.60
N SER A 122 9.80 -21.04 5.03
CA SER A 122 9.40 -20.27 6.22
C SER A 122 9.04 -18.83 5.86
N THR A 123 8.27 -18.16 6.73
CA THR A 123 7.97 -16.75 6.53
C THR A 123 9.24 -15.90 6.64
N LYS A 124 9.47 -15.03 5.66
CA LYS A 124 10.57 -14.05 5.67
C LYS A 124 10.16 -12.70 6.27
N TRP A 125 8.90 -12.52 6.59
CA TRP A 125 8.39 -11.27 7.15
C TRP A 125 8.76 -11.15 8.62
N ASN A 126 9.41 -10.03 8.97
CA ASN A 126 9.67 -9.62 10.34
C ASN A 126 8.77 -8.44 10.72
N ALA A 127 8.70 -8.11 12.01
CA ALA A 127 7.84 -7.04 12.52
C ALA A 127 8.20 -5.66 11.91
N ALA A 128 9.50 -5.38 11.72
CA ALA A 128 9.95 -4.12 11.11
C ALA A 128 9.52 -4.01 9.65
N GLY A 129 9.60 -5.09 8.87
CA GLY A 129 9.14 -5.11 7.48
C GLY A 129 7.62 -4.88 7.36
N LEU A 130 6.83 -5.47 8.27
CA LEU A 130 5.38 -5.24 8.32
C LEU A 130 5.04 -3.81 8.71
N PHE A 131 5.79 -3.21 9.65
CA PHE A 131 5.61 -1.82 10.05
C PHE A 131 5.93 -0.85 8.90
N ASN A 132 7.05 -1.07 8.19
CA ASN A 132 7.42 -0.26 7.03
C ASN A 132 6.37 -0.36 5.92
N LEU A 133 5.86 -1.57 5.63
CA LEU A 133 4.78 -1.76 4.67
C LEU A 133 3.50 -1.01 5.08
N ALA A 134 3.18 -0.97 6.38
CA ALA A 134 2.03 -0.23 6.89
C ALA A 134 2.19 1.28 6.67
N ILE A 135 3.37 1.84 6.99
CA ILE A 135 3.67 3.27 6.75
C ILE A 135 3.57 3.57 5.25
N GLU A 136 4.23 2.79 4.41
CA GLU A 136 4.18 2.97 2.96
C GLU A 136 2.76 2.93 2.40
N SER A 137 1.94 1.99 2.88
CA SER A 137 0.52 1.90 2.51
C SER A 137 -0.26 3.15 2.89
N ILE A 138 -0.07 3.68 4.10
CA ILE A 138 -0.75 4.87 4.58
C ILE A 138 -0.33 6.10 3.78
N VAL A 139 0.98 6.30 3.59
CA VAL A 139 1.53 7.48 2.91
C VAL A 139 1.15 7.48 1.43
N SER A 140 1.13 6.31 0.78
CA SER A 140 0.78 6.19 -0.65
C SER A 140 -0.70 6.48 -0.94
N PHE A 141 -1.61 6.12 -0.02
CA PHE A 141 -3.06 6.25 -0.28
C PHE A 141 -3.77 7.30 0.58
N SER A 142 -3.07 8.01 1.45
CA SER A 142 -3.74 8.96 2.36
C SER A 142 -2.92 10.21 2.65
N ARG A 143 -3.61 11.35 2.62
CA ARG A 143 -3.11 12.64 3.14
C ARG A 143 -3.62 12.94 4.55
N LYS A 144 -4.49 12.09 5.10
CA LYS A 144 -5.10 12.31 6.43
C LYS A 144 -4.07 12.43 7.56
N PRO A 145 -3.00 11.61 7.62
CA PRO A 145 -2.00 11.76 8.69
C PRO A 145 -1.42 13.18 8.73
N LEU A 146 -1.10 13.73 7.56
CA LEU A 146 -0.55 15.09 7.46
C LEU A 146 -1.57 16.16 7.90
N ARG A 147 -2.85 15.99 7.54
CA ARG A 147 -3.93 16.90 7.98
C ARG A 147 -4.18 16.80 9.48
N ILE A 148 -4.21 15.58 10.05
CA ILE A 148 -4.37 15.36 11.49
C ILE A 148 -3.21 16.02 12.23
N PHE A 149 -1.99 15.83 11.74
CA PHE A 149 -0.81 16.49 12.30
C PHE A 149 -0.94 18.02 12.26
N SER A 150 -1.39 18.60 11.15
CA SER A 150 -1.60 20.05 11.02
C SER A 150 -2.66 20.57 12.01
N LEU A 151 -3.75 19.83 12.22
CA LEU A 151 -4.78 20.19 13.19
C LEU A 151 -4.26 20.14 14.64
N ILE A 152 -3.50 19.09 14.98
CA ILE A 152 -2.87 18.97 16.30
C ILE A 152 -1.85 20.10 16.52
N SER A 153 -1.04 20.42 15.49
CA SER A 153 -0.10 21.55 15.53
C SER A 153 -0.78 22.87 15.83
N PHE A 154 -1.89 23.12 15.14
CA PHE A 154 -2.69 24.32 15.35
C PHE A 154 -3.28 24.38 16.77
N GLY A 155 -3.81 23.25 17.26
CA GLY A 155 -4.32 23.17 18.63
C GLY A 155 -3.24 23.43 19.69
N LEU A 156 -2.05 22.84 19.52
CA LEU A 156 -0.90 23.09 20.39
C LEU A 156 -0.42 24.52 20.33
N PHE A 157 -0.41 25.14 19.15
CA PHE A 157 -0.07 26.53 18.98
C PHE A 157 -1.03 27.44 19.76
N VAL A 158 -2.34 27.23 19.64
CA VAL A 158 -3.35 28.00 20.38
C VAL A 158 -3.21 27.79 21.89
N SER A 159 -3.04 26.53 22.32
CA SER A 159 -2.86 26.21 23.75
C SER A 159 -1.59 26.83 24.33
N SER A 160 -0.50 26.91 23.55
CA SER A 160 0.74 27.56 23.91
C SER A 160 0.54 29.07 24.14
N ILE A 161 -0.21 29.75 23.27
CA ILE A 161 -0.55 31.16 23.46
C ILE A 161 -1.37 31.38 24.74
N CYS A 162 -2.41 30.52 24.94
CA CYS A 162 -3.24 30.59 26.16
C CYS A 162 -2.40 30.40 27.42
N TYR A 163 -1.50 29.39 27.41
CA TYR A 163 -0.59 29.13 28.53
C TYR A 163 0.34 30.33 28.79
N MET A 164 0.94 30.94 27.73
CA MET A 164 1.79 32.11 27.86
C MET A 164 1.04 33.28 28.51
N LEU A 165 -0.19 33.54 28.07
CA LEU A 165 -1.00 34.64 28.65
C LEU A 165 -1.36 34.35 30.10
N ALA A 166 -1.75 33.14 30.46
CA ALA A 166 -2.09 32.74 31.82
C ALA A 166 -0.89 32.79 32.76
N SER A 167 0.29 32.39 32.31
CA SER A 167 1.54 32.41 33.10
C SER A 167 2.07 33.83 33.33
N LEU A 168 1.88 34.74 32.39
CA LEU A 168 2.16 36.17 32.56
C LEU A 168 1.30 36.75 33.69
N VAL A 169 0.04 36.39 33.78
CA VAL A 169 -0.88 36.84 34.85
C VAL A 169 -0.52 36.22 36.19
N ALA A 170 -0.11 34.95 36.22
CA ALA A 170 0.23 34.22 37.44
C ALA A 170 1.64 34.46 37.97
N GLY A 171 2.52 35.14 37.25
CA GLY A 171 3.90 35.37 37.62
C GLY A 171 4.79 34.14 37.77
N SER A 172 4.38 33.00 37.21
CA SER A 172 5.10 31.73 37.30
C SER A 172 5.28 31.10 35.91
N PHE A 173 6.38 31.46 35.24
CA PHE A 173 6.61 30.99 33.88
C PHE A 173 7.85 30.09 33.80
N ASP A 174 7.64 28.79 33.50
CA ASP A 174 8.71 27.85 33.14
C ASP A 174 8.71 27.58 31.62
N ILE A 175 9.59 28.28 30.91
CA ILE A 175 9.68 28.22 29.46
C ILE A 175 10.32 26.91 28.94
N HIS A 176 11.11 26.19 29.77
CA HIS A 176 11.86 25.02 29.30
C HIS A 176 10.99 23.89 28.88
N HIS A 177 9.96 23.53 29.67
CA HIS A 177 9.01 22.46 29.32
C HIS A 177 8.23 22.77 28.04
N LEU A 178 7.88 24.05 27.83
CA LEU A 178 7.19 24.49 26.61
C LEU A 178 8.09 24.34 25.37
N ILE A 179 9.37 24.81 25.47
CA ILE A 179 10.32 24.72 24.36
C ILE A 179 10.59 23.26 23.98
N VAL A 180 10.87 22.39 24.95
CA VAL A 180 11.14 20.97 24.70
C VAL A 180 9.93 20.28 24.05
N GLY A 181 8.72 20.54 24.55
CA GLY A 181 7.48 20.00 23.99
C GLY A 181 7.26 20.44 22.53
N MET A 182 7.41 21.74 22.26
CA MET A 182 7.28 22.27 20.90
C MET A 182 8.38 21.76 19.95
N ALA A 183 9.62 21.67 20.38
CA ALA A 183 10.72 21.16 19.58
C ALA A 183 10.51 19.68 19.23
N SER A 184 10.14 18.85 20.19
CA SER A 184 9.84 17.44 19.97
C SER A 184 8.69 17.26 18.96
N PHE A 185 7.64 18.07 19.10
CA PHE A 185 6.52 18.04 18.18
C PHE A 185 6.92 18.48 16.75
N MET A 186 7.74 19.52 16.60
CA MET A 186 8.28 19.93 15.30
C MET A 186 9.12 18.83 14.67
N CYS A 187 9.94 18.10 15.42
CA CYS A 187 10.74 16.98 14.92
C CYS A 187 9.85 15.85 14.33
N VAL A 188 8.74 15.52 15.00
CA VAL A 188 7.76 14.54 14.46
C VAL A 188 7.15 15.03 13.15
N GLY A 189 6.82 16.32 13.05
CA GLY A 189 6.28 16.91 11.83
C GLY A 189 7.27 16.87 10.67
N VAL A 190 8.51 17.22 10.91
CA VAL A 190 9.58 17.15 9.90
C VAL A 190 9.80 15.71 9.44
N ALA A 191 9.82 14.75 10.35
CA ALA A 191 9.92 13.34 10.01
C ALA A 191 8.76 12.87 9.12
N MET A 192 7.52 13.25 9.47
CA MET A 192 6.34 12.93 8.66
C MET A 192 6.41 13.53 7.26
N VAL A 193 6.80 14.80 7.13
CA VAL A 193 7.01 15.45 5.82
C VAL A 193 8.10 14.72 5.04
N GLY A 194 9.17 14.29 5.71
CA GLY A 194 10.26 13.49 5.13
C GLY A 194 9.75 12.19 4.50
N GLU A 195 8.87 11.45 5.16
CA GLU A 195 8.25 10.22 4.63
C GLU A 195 7.46 10.49 3.33
N TYR A 196 6.59 11.51 3.32
CA TYR A 196 5.85 11.88 2.11
C TYR A 196 6.76 12.34 0.98
N LEU A 197 7.80 13.11 1.31
CA LEU A 197 8.80 13.55 0.34
C LEU A 197 9.60 12.36 -0.23
N GLY A 198 9.92 11.38 0.61
CA GLY A 198 10.58 10.14 0.20
C GLY A 198 9.79 9.36 -0.85
N VAL A 199 8.48 9.17 -0.61
CA VAL A 199 7.58 8.52 -1.57
C VAL A 199 7.47 9.35 -2.85
N THR A 200 7.27 10.67 -2.74
CA THR A 200 7.23 11.59 -3.90
C THR A 200 8.52 11.53 -4.72
N LEU A 201 9.69 11.49 -4.06
CA LEU A 201 10.98 11.37 -4.73
C LEU A 201 11.12 10.05 -5.49
N ALA A 202 10.62 8.95 -4.94
CA ALA A 202 10.61 7.64 -5.61
C ALA A 202 9.75 7.68 -6.88
N GLU A 203 8.57 8.32 -6.83
CA GLU A 203 7.69 8.52 -7.98
C GLU A 203 8.32 9.40 -9.07
N VAL A 204 8.89 10.54 -8.68
CA VAL A 204 9.51 11.51 -9.61
C VAL A 204 10.73 10.93 -10.32
N LYS A 205 11.52 10.09 -9.68
CA LYS A 205 12.70 9.44 -10.28
C LYS A 205 12.35 8.49 -11.44
N ARG A 206 11.14 7.99 -11.52
CA ARG A 206 10.64 7.09 -12.59
C ARG A 206 11.62 5.96 -12.99
N ARG A 207 12.37 5.40 -12.01
CA ARG A 207 13.29 4.29 -12.27
C ARG A 207 12.49 3.04 -12.66
N PRO A 208 12.92 2.23 -13.64
CA PRO A 208 12.25 0.98 -13.99
C PRO A 208 12.12 0.06 -12.77
N LEU A 209 10.97 -0.59 -12.62
CA LEU A 209 10.73 -1.53 -11.52
C LEU A 209 11.55 -2.80 -11.65
N TYR A 210 11.91 -3.19 -12.87
CA TYR A 210 12.72 -4.36 -13.19
C TYR A 210 13.35 -4.23 -14.57
N PHE A 211 14.42 -4.99 -14.80
CA PHE A 211 15.04 -5.18 -16.09
C PHE A 211 14.91 -6.66 -16.47
N LEU A 212 14.48 -6.93 -17.70
CA LEU A 212 14.45 -8.29 -18.24
C LEU A 212 15.83 -8.64 -18.79
N LYS A 213 16.45 -9.71 -18.25
CA LYS A 213 17.70 -10.24 -18.79
C LYS A 213 17.45 -11.06 -20.07
N HIS A 214 16.41 -11.88 -20.06
CA HIS A 214 15.97 -12.66 -21.21
C HIS A 214 14.44 -12.72 -21.23
N SER A 215 13.85 -12.66 -22.41
CA SER A 215 12.43 -12.96 -22.64
C SER A 215 12.36 -14.22 -23.51
N ASN A 216 11.58 -15.21 -23.10
CA ASN A 216 11.34 -16.43 -23.89
C ASN A 216 10.46 -16.16 -25.13
N LYS A 217 10.16 -14.90 -25.45
CA LYS A 217 9.36 -14.50 -26.59
C LYS A 217 10.22 -13.74 -27.59
N ALA A 218 10.12 -14.15 -28.83
CA ALA A 218 10.82 -13.62 -30.01
C ALA A 218 10.34 -12.21 -30.47
N ASP A 219 9.72 -11.42 -29.59
CA ASP A 219 9.37 -10.05 -29.91
C ASP A 219 10.46 -9.09 -29.44
N PRO A 220 10.92 -8.15 -30.27
CA PRO A 220 11.82 -7.12 -29.83
C PRO A 220 11.16 -6.39 -28.66
N VAL A 221 11.87 -6.35 -27.54
CA VAL A 221 11.50 -5.51 -26.41
C VAL A 221 11.40 -4.09 -26.97
N SER A 222 10.20 -3.56 -27.06
CA SER A 222 10.03 -2.13 -27.27
C SER A 222 10.60 -1.48 -26.00
N LEU A 223 11.86 -1.10 -26.06
CA LEU A 223 12.48 -0.24 -25.07
C LEU A 223 11.57 0.96 -24.90
N HIS A 224 11.24 1.28 -23.67
CA HIS A 224 10.46 2.46 -23.32
C HIS A 224 11.03 3.65 -24.13
N PRO A 225 10.24 4.54 -24.75
CA PRO A 225 10.70 5.60 -25.65
C PRO A 225 11.83 6.47 -25.10
N SER A 226 12.05 6.47 -23.78
CA SER A 226 13.15 7.20 -23.14
C SER A 226 14.54 6.61 -23.35
N MET A 227 14.68 5.38 -23.88
CA MET A 227 16.00 4.76 -24.16
C MET A 227 16.42 4.83 -25.64
N ALA A 228 15.49 5.11 -26.55
CA ALA A 228 15.82 5.25 -27.97
C ALA A 228 16.72 6.47 -28.28
N SER A 229 16.88 7.40 -27.32
CA SER A 229 17.73 8.59 -27.51
C SER A 229 19.20 8.39 -27.15
N ILE A 230 19.60 7.23 -26.60
CA ILE A 230 20.97 6.98 -26.16
C ILE A 230 21.81 6.26 -27.23
N GLU A 231 21.20 5.53 -28.15
CA GLU A 231 21.94 4.83 -29.22
C GLU A 231 22.38 5.72 -30.40
N GLY A 232 21.86 6.96 -30.49
CA GLY A 232 22.19 7.90 -31.54
C GLY A 232 23.48 8.72 -31.34
N LYS A 233 24.25 8.49 -30.26
CA LYS A 233 25.53 9.19 -30.01
C LYS A 233 26.66 8.20 -29.78
N LYS A 234 27.06 7.51 -30.84
CA LYS A 234 28.43 7.02 -31.00
C LYS A 234 29.08 7.82 -32.12
N CYS A 235 29.89 8.78 -31.73
CA CYS A 235 31.02 9.22 -32.56
C CYS A 235 32.13 8.20 -32.48
#